data_1e7c974b786a984e059798c1585e830e
#
_entry.id   1e7c974b786a984e059798c1585e830e
#
_cell.length_a   1.000
_cell.length_b   1.000
_cell.length_c   1.000
_cell.angle_alpha   90.00
_cell.angle_beta   90.00
_cell.angle_gamma   90.00
#
_symmetry.space_group_name_H-M   'P 1'
#
loop_
_entity.id
_entity.type
_entity.pdbx_description
1 polymer ?
#
loop_
_entity_poly.entity_id
_entity_poly.type
_entity_poly.pdbx_seq_one_letter_code
_entity_poly.pdbx_strand_id
1 'polypeptide(L)'
;MRKLYILFFSLTFSLFVYSQDGLSDRAKKISNEMTMVLSLDEQTSEKIYHIQLKRFIDAQRIRKVHENDKKQMRAELRKLQDRLWGRLNAVLGDDKMKSWNAHKKNI
;
A
#
# COMPACT_ATOMS: atom_id res chain seq x y z
N MET A 1 -40.34 2.39 5.96
CA MET A 1 -39.55 2.81 4.79
C MET A 1 -38.21 3.44 5.17
N ARG A 2 -38.13 4.33 6.15
CA ARG A 2 -36.87 4.93 6.59
C ARG A 2 -35.85 3.91 7.09
N LYS A 3 -36.30 2.87 7.79
CA LYS A 3 -35.42 1.80 8.29
C LYS A 3 -34.78 0.98 7.18
N LEU A 4 -35.48 0.79 6.07
CA LEU A 4 -34.98 0.05 4.90
C LEU A 4 -33.88 0.84 4.17
N TYR A 5 -34.02 2.16 4.06
CA TYR A 5 -33.01 3.02 3.44
C TYR A 5 -31.73 3.07 4.28
N ILE A 6 -31.87 3.15 5.58
CA ILE A 6 -30.72 3.20 6.51
C ILE A 6 -29.96 1.88 6.45
N LEU A 7 -30.66 0.74 6.39
CA LEU A 7 -30.05 -0.59 6.27
C LEU A 7 -29.30 -0.75 4.96
N PHE A 8 -29.89 -0.28 3.86
CA PHE A 8 -29.27 -0.37 2.54
C PHE A 8 -28.00 0.47 2.44
N PHE A 9 -28.03 1.69 2.99
CA PHE A 9 -26.89 2.59 3.04
C PHE A 9 -25.77 2.02 3.90
N SER A 10 -26.13 1.43 5.03
CA SER A 10 -25.17 0.78 5.94
C SER A 10 -24.47 -0.39 5.26
N LEU A 11 -25.18 -1.18 4.48
CA LEU A 11 -24.63 -2.33 3.75
C LEU A 11 -23.62 -1.89 2.69
N THR A 12 -23.94 -0.84 1.94
CA THR A 12 -23.05 -0.29 0.91
C THR A 12 -21.78 0.26 1.53
N PHE A 13 -21.90 0.93 2.66
CA PHE A 13 -20.76 1.49 3.40
C PHE A 13 -19.87 0.36 3.93
N SER A 14 -20.47 -0.72 4.43
CA SER A 14 -19.71 -1.87 4.94
C SER A 14 -18.87 -2.54 3.86
N LEU A 15 -19.38 -2.66 2.64
CA LEU A 15 -18.63 -3.22 1.51
C LEU A 15 -17.42 -2.36 1.14
N PHE A 16 -17.58 -1.05 1.16
CA PHE A 16 -16.49 -0.12 0.89
C PHE A 16 -15.39 -0.22 1.94
N VAL A 17 -15.77 -0.25 3.21
CA VAL A 17 -14.83 -0.38 4.33
C VAL A 17 -14.09 -1.71 4.26
N TYR A 18 -14.77 -2.79 3.91
CA TYR A 18 -14.16 -4.11 3.78
C TYR A 18 -13.05 -4.13 2.72
N SER A 19 -13.27 -3.46 1.59
CA SER A 19 -12.27 -3.36 0.51
C SER A 19 -11.02 -2.59 0.98
N GLN A 20 -11.19 -1.52 1.76
CA GLN A 20 -10.08 -0.76 2.31
C GLN A 20 -9.32 -1.52 3.39
N ASP A 21 -10.02 -2.31 4.20
CA ASP A 21 -9.40 -3.11 5.26
C ASP A 21 -8.41 -4.12 4.69
N GLY A 22 -8.71 -4.73 3.54
CA GLY A 22 -7.79 -5.65 2.87
C GLY A 22 -6.47 -5.00 2.48
N LEU A 23 -6.52 -3.78 1.94
CA LEU A 23 -5.33 -3.02 1.58
C LEU A 23 -4.57 -2.55 2.82
N SER A 24 -5.29 -2.16 3.86
CA SER A 24 -4.70 -1.76 5.13
C SER A 24 -3.94 -2.92 5.78
N ASP A 25 -4.50 -4.13 5.76
CA ASP A 25 -3.84 -5.31 6.30
C ASP A 25 -2.56 -5.63 5.55
N ARG A 26 -2.56 -5.52 4.23
CA ARG A 26 -1.35 -5.72 3.41
C ARG A 26 -0.29 -4.68 3.73
N ALA A 27 -0.69 -3.43 3.89
CA ALA A 27 0.22 -2.35 4.24
C ALA A 27 0.83 -2.55 5.63
N LYS A 28 0.01 -2.99 6.60
CA LYS A 28 0.48 -3.31 7.95
C LYS A 28 1.49 -4.45 7.94
N LYS A 29 1.20 -5.50 7.17
CA LYS A 29 2.08 -6.67 7.11
C LYS A 29 3.46 -6.29 6.61
N ILE A 30 3.56 -5.54 5.50
CA ILE A 30 4.86 -5.16 4.95
C ILE A 30 5.57 -4.13 5.83
N SER A 31 4.84 -3.18 6.42
CA SER A 31 5.46 -2.18 7.29
C SER A 31 5.97 -2.80 8.59
N ASN A 32 5.27 -3.79 9.15
CA ASN A 32 5.73 -4.53 10.32
C ASN A 32 7.00 -5.33 10.01
N GLU A 33 7.06 -5.95 8.85
CA GLU A 33 8.26 -6.67 8.42
C GLU A 33 9.44 -5.73 8.27
N MET A 34 9.24 -4.58 7.61
CA MET A 34 10.28 -3.56 7.48
C MET A 34 10.74 -3.04 8.85
N THR A 35 9.80 -2.83 9.77
CA THR A 35 10.08 -2.38 11.12
C THR A 35 11.00 -3.36 11.86
N MET A 36 10.71 -4.65 11.75
CA MET A 36 11.52 -5.69 12.38
C MET A 36 12.90 -5.80 11.75
N VAL A 37 12.95 -5.85 10.42
CA VAL A 37 14.23 -6.05 9.70
C VAL A 37 15.15 -4.85 9.86
N LEU A 38 14.58 -3.63 9.86
CA LEU A 38 15.35 -2.39 9.84
C LEU A 38 15.43 -1.72 11.22
N SER A 39 14.81 -2.30 12.22
CA SER A 39 14.77 -1.76 13.59
C SER A 39 14.25 -0.32 13.62
N LEU A 40 13.07 -0.11 13.02
CA LEU A 40 12.47 1.21 12.92
C LEU A 40 11.76 1.59 14.22
N ASP A 41 11.78 2.89 14.56
CA ASP A 41 10.98 3.39 15.66
C ASP A 41 9.51 3.51 15.25
N GLU A 42 8.65 3.81 16.23
CA GLU A 42 7.20 3.84 16.02
C GLU A 42 6.79 4.92 15.01
N GLN A 43 7.40 6.11 15.10
CA GLN A 43 7.11 7.21 14.17
C GLN A 43 7.48 6.87 12.73
N THR A 44 8.66 6.31 12.53
CA THR A 44 9.13 5.90 11.21
C THR A 44 8.27 4.77 10.67
N SER A 45 7.95 3.79 11.50
CA SER A 45 7.09 2.66 11.15
C SER A 45 5.72 3.14 10.67
N GLU A 46 5.14 4.14 11.32
CA GLU A 46 3.86 4.71 10.91
C GLU A 46 3.94 5.40 9.56
N LYS A 47 5.03 6.14 9.29
CA LYS A 47 5.25 6.76 7.98
C LYS A 47 5.35 5.70 6.88
N ILE A 48 6.08 4.61 7.15
CA ILE A 48 6.21 3.50 6.20
C ILE A 48 4.84 2.87 5.92
N TYR A 49 4.02 2.68 6.96
CA TYR A 49 2.68 2.15 6.79
C TYR A 49 1.85 3.00 5.83
N HIS A 50 1.85 4.32 6.00
CA HIS A 50 1.09 5.21 5.12
C HIS A 50 1.63 5.20 3.69
N ILE A 51 2.94 5.12 3.51
CA ILE A 51 3.55 5.02 2.19
C ILE A 51 3.11 3.72 1.50
N GLN A 52 3.13 2.60 2.21
CA GLN A 52 2.72 1.31 1.66
C GLN A 52 1.22 1.26 1.37
N LEU A 53 0.40 1.83 2.24
CA LEU A 53 -1.05 1.88 2.01
C LEU A 53 -1.37 2.66 0.73
N LYS A 54 -0.77 3.83 0.56
CA LYS A 54 -0.96 4.63 -0.65
C LYS A 54 -0.52 3.87 -1.90
N ARG A 55 0.58 3.16 -1.83
CA ARG A 55 1.06 2.33 -2.94
C ARG A 55 0.01 1.28 -3.34
N PHE A 56 -0.58 0.58 -2.39
CA PHE A 56 -1.58 -0.45 -2.69
C PHE A 56 -2.86 0.15 -3.25
N ILE A 57 -3.29 1.30 -2.73
CA ILE A 57 -4.46 2.02 -3.26
C ILE A 57 -4.20 2.47 -4.70
N ASP A 58 -3.05 3.08 -4.95
CA ASP A 58 -2.68 3.56 -6.29
C ASP A 58 -2.54 2.40 -7.29
N ALA A 59 -1.96 1.27 -6.86
CA ALA A 59 -1.82 0.09 -7.72
C ALA A 59 -3.19 -0.47 -8.12
N GLN A 60 -4.13 -0.54 -7.18
CA GLN A 60 -5.48 -1.01 -7.46
C GLN A 60 -6.17 -0.12 -8.48
N ARG A 61 -6.05 1.20 -8.31
CA ARG A 61 -6.63 2.16 -9.26
C ARG A 61 -6.02 2.03 -10.65
N ILE A 62 -4.71 1.90 -10.75
CA ILE A 62 -4.00 1.74 -12.03
C ILE A 62 -4.49 0.49 -12.75
N ARG A 63 -4.60 -0.64 -12.03
CA ARG A 63 -5.07 -1.90 -12.63
C ARG A 63 -6.49 -1.79 -13.14
N LYS A 64 -7.33 -1.05 -12.44
CA LYS A 64 -8.72 -0.86 -12.84
C LYS A 64 -8.84 0.06 -14.04
N VAL A 65 -8.13 1.19 -14.02
CA VAL A 65 -8.19 2.20 -15.10
C VAL A 65 -7.63 1.64 -16.41
N HIS A 66 -6.58 0.83 -16.32
CA HIS A 66 -5.87 0.29 -17.49
C HIS A 66 -6.13 -1.19 -17.72
N GLU A 67 -7.27 -1.72 -17.26
CA GLU A 67 -7.56 -3.16 -17.36
C GLU A 67 -7.59 -3.67 -18.81
N ASN A 68 -7.92 -2.79 -19.76
CA ASN A 68 -7.99 -3.13 -21.18
C ASN A 68 -6.71 -2.77 -21.95
N ASP A 69 -5.70 -2.25 -21.29
CA ASP A 69 -4.42 -1.87 -21.90
C ASP A 69 -3.28 -2.30 -20.99
N LYS A 70 -2.83 -3.54 -21.18
CA LYS A 70 -1.81 -4.13 -20.32
C LYS A 70 -0.45 -3.44 -20.44
N LYS A 71 -0.15 -2.89 -21.62
CA LYS A 71 1.11 -2.16 -21.83
C LYS A 71 1.15 -0.89 -21.01
N GLN A 72 0.04 -0.13 -21.04
CA GLN A 72 -0.07 1.11 -20.25
C GLN A 72 -0.12 0.80 -18.76
N MET A 73 -0.82 -0.27 -18.38
CA MET A 73 -0.86 -0.71 -16.99
C MET A 73 0.55 -0.96 -16.43
N ARG A 74 1.37 -1.72 -17.17
CA ARG A 74 2.73 -2.03 -16.73
C ARG A 74 3.59 -0.77 -16.63
N ALA A 75 3.43 0.17 -17.59
CA ALA A 75 4.17 1.44 -17.57
C ALA A 75 3.81 2.25 -16.33
N GLU A 76 2.52 2.34 -16.00
CA GLU A 76 2.06 3.09 -14.84
C GLU A 76 2.46 2.42 -13.52
N LEU A 77 2.41 1.09 -13.46
CA LEU A 77 2.88 0.36 -12.27
C LEU A 77 4.37 0.53 -12.04
N ARG A 78 5.16 0.60 -13.12
CA ARG A 78 6.60 0.87 -13.01
C ARG A 78 6.87 2.26 -12.45
N LYS A 79 6.14 3.27 -12.92
CA LYS A 79 6.24 4.64 -12.39
C LYS A 79 5.88 4.67 -10.90
N LEU A 80 4.84 3.92 -10.53
CA LEU A 80 4.43 3.80 -9.13
C LEU A 80 5.54 3.19 -8.28
N GLN A 81 6.18 2.13 -8.79
CA GLN A 81 7.30 1.48 -8.10
C GLN A 81 8.47 2.44 -7.89
N ASP A 82 8.78 3.25 -8.90
CA ASP A 82 9.85 4.26 -8.79
C ASP A 82 9.51 5.33 -7.74
N ARG A 83 8.27 5.79 -7.69
CA ARG A 83 7.82 6.74 -6.68
C ARG A 83 7.87 6.13 -5.28
N LEU A 84 7.46 4.88 -5.15
CA LEU A 84 7.54 4.14 -3.88
C LEU A 84 8.97 4.11 -3.37
N TRP A 85 9.90 3.73 -4.24
CA TRP A 85 11.30 3.64 -3.86
C TRP A 85 11.84 4.98 -3.39
N GLY A 86 11.51 6.07 -4.10
CA GLY A 86 11.92 7.41 -3.72
C GLY A 86 11.35 7.85 -2.38
N ARG A 87 10.08 7.55 -2.11
CA ARG A 87 9.43 7.89 -0.84
C ARG A 87 10.02 7.11 0.33
N LEU A 88 10.24 5.81 0.14
CA LEU A 88 10.86 4.98 1.17
C LEU A 88 12.28 5.46 1.46
N ASN A 89 13.06 5.75 0.42
CA ASN A 89 14.42 6.22 0.57
C ASN A 89 14.49 7.56 1.32
N ALA A 90 13.54 8.46 1.05
CA ALA A 90 13.48 9.75 1.73
C ALA A 90 13.27 9.61 3.24
N VAL A 91 12.55 8.55 3.67
CA VAL A 91 12.29 8.30 5.10
C VAL A 91 13.40 7.47 5.73
N LEU A 92 13.89 6.44 5.03
CA LEU A 92 14.81 5.44 5.60
C LEU A 92 16.30 5.77 5.39
N GLY A 93 16.62 6.38 4.26
CA GLY A 93 18.01 6.61 3.85
C GLY A 93 18.59 5.40 3.11
N ASP A 94 19.74 5.61 2.47
CA ASP A 94 20.34 4.65 1.54
C ASP A 94 20.73 3.33 2.23
N ASP A 95 21.29 3.40 3.45
CA ASP A 95 21.76 2.19 4.14
C ASP A 95 20.61 1.25 4.48
N LYS A 96 19.50 1.79 5.00
CA LYS A 96 18.33 0.97 5.32
C LYS A 96 17.66 0.44 4.06
N MET A 97 17.66 1.22 2.99
CA MET A 97 17.13 0.75 1.71
C MET A 97 17.94 -0.42 1.16
N LYS A 98 19.27 -0.37 1.28
CA LYS A 98 20.14 -1.49 0.91
C LYS A 98 19.86 -2.73 1.74
N SER A 99 19.68 -2.56 3.05
CA SER A 99 19.35 -3.67 3.95
C SER A 99 18.01 -4.29 3.60
N TRP A 100 17.01 -3.46 3.31
CA TRP A 100 15.69 -3.95 2.92
C TRP A 100 15.74 -4.72 1.59
N ASN A 101 16.46 -4.19 0.59
CA ASN A 101 16.62 -4.87 -0.69
C ASN A 101 17.34 -6.21 -0.55
N ALA A 102 18.37 -6.26 0.30
CA ALA A 102 19.07 -7.51 0.59
C ALA A 102 18.14 -8.53 1.24
N HIS A 103 17.32 -8.10 2.19
CA HIS A 103 16.34 -8.96 2.85
C HIS A 103 15.34 -9.55 1.84
N LYS A 104 14.81 -8.74 0.93
CA LYS A 104 13.86 -9.20 -0.08
C LYS A 104 14.45 -10.24 -1.01
N LYS A 105 15.74 -10.14 -1.33
CA LYS A 105 16.41 -11.11 -2.20
C LYS A 105 16.62 -12.46 -1.54
N ASN A 106 16.66 -12.50 -0.22
CA ASN A 106 16.93 -13.72 0.55
C ASN A 106 15.68 -14.46 1.00
N ILE A 107 14.51 -14.02 0.59
CA ILE A 107 13.23 -14.67 0.91
C ILE A 107 12.94 -15.81 -0.07
#